data_12d995eab64ceda5311dc7eddf279065
#
_entry.id   12d995eab64ceda5311dc7eddf279065
#
_cell.length_a   1.000
_cell.length_b   1.000
_cell.length_c   1.000
_cell.angle_alpha   90.00
_cell.angle_beta   90.00
_cell.angle_gamma   90.00
#
_symmetry.space_group_name_H-M   'P 1'
#
loop_
_entity.id
_entity.type
_entity.pdbx_description
1 polymer ?
#
loop_
_entity_poly.entity_id
_entity_poly.type
_entity_poly.pdbx_seq_one_letter_code
_entity_poly.pdbx_strand_id
1 'polypeptide(L)' 'MNILNQINEVTDFTENEKVIATYILENPETTLEMSIRELAKVTFTSASAIVRFNKKLGFDS' A
#
# COMPACT_ATOMS: atom_id res chain seq x y z
N MET A 1 -0.34 -15.50 0.25
CA MET A 1 0.72 -14.54 -0.12
C MET A 1 0.76 -13.41 0.90
N ASN A 2 1.94 -13.09 1.38
CA ASN A 2 2.09 -12.08 2.43
C ASN A 2 2.47 -10.72 1.82
N ILE A 3 1.59 -9.72 1.95
CA ILE A 3 1.83 -8.40 1.39
C ILE A 3 3.09 -7.74 1.98
N LEU A 4 3.41 -8.03 3.24
CA LEU A 4 4.60 -7.44 3.87
C LEU A 4 5.87 -7.93 3.19
N ASN A 5 5.92 -9.20 2.79
CA ASN A 5 7.05 -9.74 2.04
C ASN A 5 7.13 -9.12 0.65
N GLN A 6 5.97 -8.92 0.00
CA GLN A 6 5.93 -8.29 -1.32
C GLN A 6 6.48 -6.87 -1.27
N ILE A 7 6.12 -6.11 -0.24
CA ILE A 7 6.61 -4.74 -0.08
C ILE A 7 8.12 -4.73 0.10
N ASN A 8 8.66 -5.66 0.89
CA ASN A 8 10.11 -5.72 1.12
C ASN A 8 10.90 -6.12 -0.12
N GLU A 9 10.28 -6.87 -1.02
CA GLU A 9 10.94 -7.30 -2.26
C GLU A 9 10.96 -6.22 -3.34
N VAL A 10 9.98 -5.31 -3.31
CA VAL A 10 9.90 -4.24 -4.31
C VAL A 10 10.76 -3.07 -3.85
N THR A 11 11.71 -2.66 -4.69
CA THR A 11 12.64 -1.58 -4.37
C THR A 11 12.41 -0.34 -5.22
N ASP A 12 11.47 -0.39 -6.17
CA ASP A 12 11.23 0.65 -7.16
C ASP A 12 9.92 1.40 -6.88
N PHE A 13 9.82 2.00 -5.70
CA PHE A 13 8.64 2.76 -5.31
C PHE A 13 8.82 4.25 -5.58
N THR A 14 7.74 4.90 -6.04
CA THR A 14 7.66 6.35 -6.06
C THR A 14 7.53 6.87 -4.64
N GLU A 15 7.64 8.19 -4.47
CA GLU A 15 7.51 8.79 -3.13
C GLU A 15 6.15 8.49 -2.49
N ASN A 16 5.06 8.59 -3.26
CA ASN A 16 3.73 8.27 -2.75
C ASN A 16 3.64 6.79 -2.36
N GLU A 17 4.22 5.93 -3.17
CA GLU A 17 4.22 4.50 -2.89
C GLU A 17 5.02 4.18 -1.64
N LYS A 18 6.12 4.89 -1.39
CA LYS A 18 6.90 4.73 -0.17
C LYS A 18 6.08 5.09 1.07
N VAL A 19 5.29 6.15 1.00
CA VAL A 19 4.42 6.55 2.09
C VAL A 19 3.39 5.45 2.38
N ILE A 20 2.77 4.93 1.33
CA ILE A 20 1.79 3.84 1.47
C ILE A 20 2.46 2.60 2.08
N ALA A 21 3.61 2.21 1.55
CA ALA A 21 4.33 1.03 2.03
C ALA A 21 4.71 1.19 3.50
N THR A 22 5.23 2.36 3.88
CA THR A 22 5.62 2.63 5.27
C THR A 22 4.43 2.50 6.21
N TYR A 23 3.29 3.08 5.82
CA TYR A 23 2.09 2.99 6.64
C TYR A 23 1.65 1.54 6.84
N ILE A 24 1.64 0.75 5.78
CA ILE A 24 1.24 -0.66 5.85
C ILE A 24 2.18 -1.45 6.76
N LEU A 25 3.49 -1.21 6.64
CA LEU A 25 4.48 -1.92 7.45
C LEU A 25 4.37 -1.56 8.93
N GLU A 26 4.03 -0.32 9.23
CA GLU A 26 3.90 0.15 10.61
C GLU A 26 2.55 -0.20 11.23
N ASN A 27 1.53 -0.41 10.40
CA ASN A 27 0.16 -0.64 10.86
C ASN A 27 -0.49 -1.79 10.11
N PRO A 28 0.09 -3.00 10.15
CA PRO A 28 -0.42 -4.10 9.33
C PRO A 28 -1.84 -4.53 9.69
N GLU A 29 -2.17 -4.61 10.97
CA GLU A 29 -3.50 -5.04 11.40
C GLU A 29 -4.56 -4.01 11.06
N THR A 30 -4.28 -2.74 11.33
CA THR A 30 -5.20 -1.65 11.01
C THR A 30 -5.46 -1.58 9.51
N THR A 31 -4.40 -1.75 8.71
CA THR A 31 -4.50 -1.70 7.26
C THR A 31 -5.42 -2.79 6.71
N LEU A 32 -5.38 -3.99 7.29
CA LEU A 32 -6.25 -5.09 6.84
C LEU A 32 -7.74 -4.77 7.00
N GLU A 33 -8.09 -3.88 7.91
CA GLU A 33 -9.48 -3.49 8.14
C GLU A 33 -9.90 -2.26 7.35
N MET A 34 -8.96 -1.63 6.64
CA MET A 34 -9.23 -0.40 5.90
C MET A 34 -9.73 -0.66 4.49
N SER A 35 -10.64 0.20 4.03
CA SER A 35 -10.98 0.27 2.62
C SER A 35 -9.85 1.02 1.87
N ILE A 36 -9.86 0.91 0.54
CA ILE A 36 -8.93 1.66 -0.31
C ILE A 36 -9.04 3.16 -0.04
N ARG A 37 -10.27 3.66 0.13
CA ARG A 37 -10.50 5.08 0.39
C ARG A 37 -9.90 5.52 1.72
N GLU A 38 -10.06 4.70 2.75
CA GLU A 38 -9.51 5.00 4.07
C GLU A 38 -7.98 5.01 4.03
N LEU A 39 -7.39 4.02 3.38
CA LEU A 39 -5.94 3.96 3.26
C LEU A 39 -5.40 5.16 2.50
N ALA A 40 -6.06 5.54 1.40
CA ALA A 40 -5.68 6.73 0.65
C ALA A 40 -5.71 7.98 1.53
N LYS A 41 -6.75 8.10 2.35
CA LYS A 41 -6.91 9.26 3.23
C LYS A 41 -5.80 9.36 4.27
N VAL A 42 -5.49 8.27 4.95
CA VAL A 42 -4.49 8.28 6.02
C VAL A 42 -3.06 8.42 5.47
N THR A 43 -2.85 8.05 4.23
CA THR A 43 -1.54 8.20 3.58
C THR A 43 -1.43 9.47 2.74
N PHE A 44 -2.49 10.30 2.73
CA PHE A 44 -2.54 11.54 1.94
C PHE A 44 -2.29 11.30 0.46
N THR A 45 -2.84 10.20 -0.06
CA THR A 45 -2.75 9.85 -1.47
C THR A 45 -4.16 9.75 -2.05
N SER A 46 -4.30 9.10 -3.20
CA SER A 46 -5.59 8.90 -3.84
C SER A 46 -5.91 7.42 -3.95
N ALA A 47 -7.20 7.10 -4.15
CA ALA A 47 -7.61 5.72 -4.39
C ALA A 47 -6.88 5.14 -5.61
N SER A 48 -6.69 5.95 -6.65
CA SER A 48 -5.94 5.53 -7.84
C SER A 48 -4.51 5.15 -7.50
N ALA A 49 -3.87 5.90 -6.59
CA ALA A 49 -2.51 5.61 -6.17
C ALA A 49 -2.46 4.26 -5.42
N ILE A 50 -3.46 3.99 -4.59
CA ILE A 50 -3.52 2.71 -3.87
C ILE A 50 -3.69 1.54 -4.86
N VAL A 51 -4.57 1.70 -5.85
CA VAL A 51 -4.78 0.67 -6.87
C VAL A 51 -3.47 0.39 -7.63
N ARG A 52 -2.76 1.44 -8.04
CA ARG A 52 -1.48 1.27 -8.74
C ARG A 52 -0.44 0.61 -7.85
N PHE A 53 -0.42 0.97 -6.56
CA PHE A 53 0.47 0.34 -5.59
C PHE A 53 0.20 -1.16 -5.52
N ASN A 54 -1.07 -1.56 -5.39
CA ASN A 54 -1.45 -2.97 -5.34
C ASN A 54 -1.03 -3.72 -6.60
N LYS A 55 -1.22 -3.10 -7.77
CA LYS A 55 -0.82 -3.72 -9.03
C LYS A 55 0.69 -3.93 -9.11
N LYS A 56 1.46 -2.97 -8.61
CA LYS A 56 2.92 -3.07 -8.58
C LYS A 56 3.36 -4.26 -7.73
N LEU A 57 2.62 -4.57 -6.68
CA LEU A 57 2.91 -5.73 -5.83
C LEU A 57 2.39 -7.05 -6.42
N GLY A 58 1.66 -7.00 -7.52
CA GLY A 58 1.13 -8.19 -8.17
C GLY A 58 -0.28 -8.56 -7.73
N PHE A 59 -0.97 -7.69 -7.02
CA PHE A 59 -2.35 -7.94 -6.63
C PHE A 59 -3.31 -7.30 -7.63
N ASP A 60 -4.19 -8.11 -8.19
CA ASP A 60 -5.31 -7.60 -8.99
C ASP A 60 -6.48 -7.38 -8.07
N SER A 61 -6.93 -6.18 -8.02
CA SER A 61 -8.07 -5.85 -7.17
C SER A 61 -9.38 -6.20 -7.84
#